data_6677581820bdd795f7914b0b6869aa47
#
_entry.id   6677581820bdd795f7914b0b6869aa47
#
_cell.length_a   1.000
_cell.length_b   1.000
_cell.length_c   1.000
_cell.angle_alpha   90.00
_cell.angle_beta   90.00
_cell.angle_gamma   90.00
#
_symmetry.space_group_name_H-M   'P 1'
#
loop_
_entity.id
_entity.type
_entity.pdbx_description
1 polymer ?
#
loop_
_entity_poly.entity_id
_entity_poly.type
_entity_poly.pdbx_seq_one_letter_code
_entity_poly.pdbx_strand_id
1 'polypeptide(L)'
;VPSAERIPRNPREVRLDAPSGQHYLDALTGIATAAGLDRIGVAPAAPLLRTRAEMARRQAAGLVNDMKFTYLKPERSTDPSALVPDARTVIVGARSYDIAPTDTVVDGVRAQVARYAWVDHYAELKTSLKAVAGRLRRDGHRAVVFADDNSIVDREVAWLAGIGWYGKNANILVPGAGSFFVLGCIVTTADLPLAMPVEDNCGSCTRCIPACPTGAIPEPGVIDANKCLSWLLQKPGVFPREHREALHDRIYGCDDCQTACPFVRRQSPRRTDTPTESTVDVLELWGMDDTRLMERCDRWYVHDRDPLWVRRNLMVILGNIGNPGNREVVAAVSEGVAHPHPVIRAHAVWTAARLGLDHLVPTDDTDPMVAAEIAHLPALRGSL
;
A
#
# COMPACT_ATOMS: atom_id res chain seq x y z
N VAL A 1 -38.68 40.43 -51.85
CA VAL A 1 -37.62 39.87 -51.05
C VAL A 1 -38.07 38.48 -50.68
N PRO A 2 -37.44 37.39 -51.15
CA PRO A 2 -37.85 36.03 -50.80
C PRO A 2 -37.25 35.63 -49.43
N SER A 3 -38.10 34.88 -48.72
CA SER A 3 -37.83 34.26 -47.42
C SER A 3 -36.70 33.29 -47.45
N ALA A 4 -35.79 33.40 -46.49
CA ALA A 4 -34.69 32.45 -46.25
C ALA A 4 -35.26 31.13 -45.70
N GLU A 5 -35.10 30.06 -46.45
CA GLU A 5 -35.34 28.68 -46.02
C GLU A 5 -34.33 28.30 -44.92
N ARG A 6 -34.86 27.87 -43.77
CA ARG A 6 -34.03 27.27 -42.69
C ARG A 6 -33.61 25.88 -43.11
N ILE A 7 -32.30 25.69 -43.22
CA ILE A 7 -31.65 24.38 -43.35
C ILE A 7 -31.85 23.60 -42.03
N PRO A 8 -32.41 22.39 -42.03
CA PRO A 8 -32.56 21.59 -40.81
C PRO A 8 -31.18 21.08 -40.41
N ARG A 9 -30.74 21.49 -39.20
CA ARG A 9 -29.62 20.84 -38.50
C ARG A 9 -30.09 19.53 -37.92
N ASN A 10 -29.92 18.42 -38.64
CA ASN A 10 -29.87 17.10 -38.03
C ASN A 10 -29.05 16.14 -38.91
N PRO A 11 -27.75 15.99 -38.70
CA PRO A 11 -27.11 14.78 -39.15
C PRO A 11 -27.48 13.70 -38.13
N ARG A 12 -28.40 12.81 -38.48
CA ARG A 12 -28.38 11.45 -37.94
C ARG A 12 -27.03 10.87 -38.36
N GLU A 13 -26.01 11.04 -37.53
CA GLU A 13 -24.81 10.25 -37.63
C GLU A 13 -25.23 8.78 -37.60
N VAL A 14 -24.98 8.12 -38.70
CA VAL A 14 -25.00 6.67 -38.81
C VAL A 14 -24.12 6.16 -37.69
N ARG A 15 -24.73 5.66 -36.61
CA ARG A 15 -24.00 4.83 -35.63
C ARG A 15 -23.55 3.63 -36.43
N LEU A 16 -22.28 3.60 -36.80
CA LEU A 16 -21.62 2.36 -37.18
C LEU A 16 -21.98 1.35 -36.10
N ASP A 17 -22.49 0.18 -36.50
CA ASP A 17 -22.88 -0.89 -35.59
C ASP A 17 -21.85 -1.00 -34.49
N ALA A 18 -22.26 -0.75 -33.23
CA ALA A 18 -21.35 -0.83 -32.12
C ALA A 18 -20.80 -2.26 -32.09
N PRO A 19 -19.48 -2.44 -32.11
CA PRO A 19 -18.89 -3.77 -32.06
C PRO A 19 -19.51 -4.52 -30.87
N SER A 20 -19.72 -5.84 -31.00
CA SER A 20 -20.29 -6.63 -29.88
C SER A 20 -19.52 -6.24 -28.63
N GLY A 21 -20.18 -6.12 -27.46
CA GLY A 21 -19.53 -5.64 -26.24
C GLY A 21 -18.22 -6.39 -25.94
N GLN A 22 -18.15 -7.68 -26.31
CA GLN A 22 -16.95 -8.51 -26.17
C GLN A 22 -15.80 -8.03 -27.08
N HIS A 23 -16.09 -7.75 -28.37
CA HIS A 23 -15.05 -7.26 -29.29
C HIS A 23 -14.48 -5.90 -28.86
N TYR A 24 -15.33 -5.04 -28.27
CA TYR A 24 -14.86 -3.77 -27.71
C TYR A 24 -14.00 -3.98 -26.48
N LEU A 25 -14.37 -4.90 -25.57
CA LEU A 25 -13.56 -5.28 -24.41
C LEU A 25 -12.20 -5.86 -24.84
N ASP A 26 -12.18 -6.69 -25.90
CA ASP A 26 -10.93 -7.25 -26.43
C ASP A 26 -10.00 -6.15 -26.96
N ALA A 27 -10.56 -5.15 -27.64
CA ALA A 27 -9.78 -3.99 -28.09
C ALA A 27 -9.21 -3.17 -26.92
N LEU A 28 -10.00 -2.95 -25.84
CA LEU A 28 -9.54 -2.29 -24.61
C LEU A 28 -8.46 -3.12 -23.90
N THR A 29 -8.61 -4.44 -23.89
CA THR A 29 -7.63 -5.37 -23.33
C THR A 29 -6.30 -5.31 -24.09
N GLY A 30 -6.34 -5.23 -25.42
CA GLY A 30 -5.14 -5.03 -26.24
C GLY A 30 -4.40 -3.74 -25.88
N ILE A 31 -5.14 -2.63 -25.71
CA ILE A 31 -4.56 -1.34 -25.27
C ILE A 31 -3.96 -1.46 -23.87
N ALA A 32 -4.66 -2.11 -22.94
CA ALA A 32 -4.23 -2.31 -21.56
C ALA A 32 -2.89 -3.10 -21.50
N THR A 33 -2.84 -4.22 -22.22
CA THR A 33 -1.63 -5.06 -22.30
C THR A 33 -0.46 -4.31 -22.95
N ALA A 34 -0.70 -3.62 -24.06
CA ALA A 34 0.33 -2.81 -24.72
C ALA A 34 0.83 -1.66 -23.83
N ALA A 35 -0.03 -1.14 -22.95
CA ALA A 35 0.32 -0.12 -21.96
C ALA A 35 0.96 -0.70 -20.69
N GLY A 36 1.12 -2.02 -20.58
CA GLY A 36 1.83 -2.69 -19.47
C GLY A 36 0.98 -3.16 -18.31
N LEU A 37 -0.36 -3.29 -18.47
CA LEU A 37 -1.18 -4.01 -17.50
C LEU A 37 -1.02 -5.53 -17.69
N ASP A 38 -0.86 -6.25 -16.59
CA ASP A 38 -0.76 -7.71 -16.59
C ASP A 38 -2.13 -8.38 -16.61
N ARG A 39 -3.14 -7.73 -16.05
CA ARG A 39 -4.53 -8.20 -16.04
C ARG A 39 -5.49 -7.03 -16.19
N ILE A 40 -6.61 -7.32 -16.81
CA ILE A 40 -7.76 -6.43 -16.89
C ILE A 40 -9.04 -7.25 -16.70
N GLY A 41 -10.04 -6.67 -16.06
CA GLY A 41 -11.35 -7.28 -15.87
C GLY A 41 -12.42 -6.22 -15.68
N VAL A 42 -13.69 -6.62 -15.71
CA VAL A 42 -14.82 -5.70 -15.65
C VAL A 42 -15.80 -6.12 -14.57
N ALA A 43 -16.11 -5.19 -13.66
CA ALA A 43 -17.11 -5.33 -12.62
C ALA A 43 -18.29 -4.39 -12.88
N PRO A 44 -19.49 -4.62 -12.29
CA PRO A 44 -20.57 -3.66 -12.33
C PRO A 44 -20.23 -2.41 -11.52
N ALA A 45 -20.64 -1.23 -11.98
CA ALA A 45 -20.60 0.00 -11.21
C ALA A 45 -21.82 0.08 -10.28
N ALA A 46 -21.85 -0.76 -9.26
CA ALA A 46 -22.94 -0.89 -8.29
C ALA A 46 -22.42 -0.73 -6.86
N PRO A 47 -23.27 -0.36 -5.88
CA PRO A 47 -22.87 -0.29 -4.47
C PRO A 47 -22.34 -1.63 -3.95
N LEU A 48 -21.19 -1.59 -3.29
CA LEU A 48 -20.46 -2.73 -2.73
C LEU A 48 -21.00 -3.04 -1.32
N LEU A 49 -22.25 -3.53 -1.23
CA LEU A 49 -22.96 -3.67 0.04
C LEU A 49 -22.27 -4.64 1.01
N ARG A 50 -21.73 -5.75 0.51
CA ARG A 50 -20.94 -6.71 1.31
C ARG A 50 -19.73 -6.04 1.94
N THR A 51 -18.99 -5.27 1.16
CA THR A 51 -17.80 -4.56 1.64
C THR A 51 -18.16 -3.50 2.66
N ARG A 52 -19.23 -2.75 2.44
CA ARG A 52 -19.71 -1.75 3.40
C ARG A 52 -20.07 -2.37 4.74
N ALA A 53 -20.78 -3.48 4.74
CA ALA A 53 -21.12 -4.23 5.95
C ALA A 53 -19.87 -4.75 6.68
N GLU A 54 -18.89 -5.29 5.93
CA GLU A 54 -17.64 -5.77 6.49
C GLU A 54 -16.77 -4.64 7.06
N MET A 55 -16.72 -3.48 6.41
CA MET A 55 -16.03 -2.29 6.93
C MET A 55 -16.64 -1.85 8.26
N ALA A 56 -17.97 -1.80 8.37
CA ALA A 56 -18.67 -1.46 9.61
C ALA A 56 -18.38 -2.48 10.73
N ARG A 57 -18.36 -3.78 10.40
CA ARG A 57 -17.99 -4.85 11.35
C ARG A 57 -16.57 -4.65 11.89
N ARG A 58 -15.60 -4.38 11.02
CA ARG A 58 -14.19 -4.15 11.42
C ARG A 58 -14.02 -2.91 12.27
N GLN A 59 -14.74 -1.82 11.95
CA GLN A 59 -14.76 -0.61 12.77
C GLN A 59 -15.33 -0.88 14.17
N ALA A 60 -16.48 -1.56 14.24
CA ALA A 60 -17.10 -1.93 15.50
C ALA A 60 -16.23 -2.87 16.36
N ALA A 61 -15.43 -3.74 15.73
CA ALA A 61 -14.48 -4.62 16.39
C ALA A 61 -13.14 -3.94 16.77
N GLY A 62 -12.94 -2.64 16.47
CA GLY A 62 -11.73 -1.91 16.77
C GLY A 62 -10.51 -2.32 15.93
N LEU A 63 -10.71 -3.06 14.83
CA LEU A 63 -9.61 -3.60 14.01
C LEU A 63 -8.99 -2.57 13.05
N VAL A 64 -9.62 -1.41 12.88
CA VAL A 64 -9.22 -0.40 11.89
C VAL A 64 -8.16 0.56 12.44
N ASN A 65 -7.98 0.62 13.77
CA ASN A 65 -7.18 1.65 14.43
C ASN A 65 -7.69 3.05 14.03
N ASP A 66 -6.79 4.01 13.81
CA ASP A 66 -7.07 5.37 13.31
C ASP A 66 -6.91 5.50 11.77
N MET A 67 -6.93 4.37 11.05
CA MET A 67 -6.83 4.33 9.59
C MET A 67 -8.00 5.06 8.93
N LYS A 68 -7.71 6.13 8.22
CA LYS A 68 -8.73 6.90 7.50
C LYS A 68 -9.01 6.30 6.13
N PHE A 69 -8.14 6.41 5.18
CA PHE A 69 -8.27 5.87 3.82
C PHE A 69 -9.73 5.69 3.38
N THR A 70 -10.09 4.51 2.86
CA THR A 70 -11.45 4.18 2.43
C THR A 70 -12.47 4.18 3.57
N TYR A 71 -12.03 4.04 4.83
CA TYR A 71 -12.87 4.06 6.03
C TYR A 71 -13.36 5.47 6.43
N LEU A 72 -12.76 6.54 5.91
CA LEU A 72 -13.18 7.91 6.25
C LEU A 72 -14.60 8.23 5.75
N LYS A 73 -14.96 7.72 4.56
CA LYS A 73 -16.28 7.90 3.94
C LYS A 73 -16.73 6.59 3.31
N PRO A 74 -17.14 5.59 4.12
CA PRO A 74 -17.48 4.24 3.63
C PRO A 74 -18.57 4.24 2.57
N GLU A 75 -19.58 5.11 2.71
CA GLU A 75 -20.69 5.23 1.77
C GLU A 75 -20.21 5.59 0.36
N ARG A 76 -19.20 6.47 0.28
CA ARG A 76 -18.60 6.89 -0.98
C ARG A 76 -17.63 5.84 -1.53
N SER A 77 -16.72 5.33 -0.70
CA SER A 77 -15.67 4.39 -1.14
C SER A 77 -16.23 3.02 -1.55
N THR A 78 -17.46 2.72 -1.13
CA THR A 78 -18.18 1.49 -1.50
C THR A 78 -19.30 1.73 -2.52
N ASP A 79 -19.32 2.86 -3.19
CA ASP A 79 -20.31 3.14 -4.24
C ASP A 79 -19.65 3.68 -5.52
N PRO A 80 -19.14 2.80 -6.38
CA PRO A 80 -18.58 3.21 -7.67
C PRO A 80 -19.56 4.00 -8.53
N SER A 81 -20.87 3.74 -8.43
CA SER A 81 -21.90 4.42 -9.21
C SER A 81 -22.02 5.91 -8.87
N ALA A 82 -21.69 6.28 -7.64
CA ALA A 82 -21.70 7.68 -7.19
C ALA A 82 -20.46 8.48 -7.61
N LEU A 83 -19.39 7.82 -8.12
CA LEU A 83 -18.15 8.50 -8.51
C LEU A 83 -18.23 9.14 -9.89
N VAL A 84 -19.00 8.54 -10.80
CA VAL A 84 -19.19 9.03 -12.17
C VAL A 84 -20.69 8.98 -12.51
N PRO A 85 -21.33 10.09 -12.86
CA PRO A 85 -22.74 10.08 -13.27
C PRO A 85 -22.98 9.11 -14.41
N ASP A 86 -24.05 8.31 -14.30
CA ASP A 86 -24.46 7.28 -15.26
C ASP A 86 -23.41 6.15 -15.45
N ALA A 87 -22.53 5.92 -14.47
CA ALA A 87 -21.59 4.82 -14.51
C ALA A 87 -22.30 3.48 -14.63
N ARG A 88 -21.79 2.61 -15.49
CA ARG A 88 -22.33 1.26 -15.75
C ARG A 88 -21.35 0.17 -15.33
N THR A 89 -20.07 0.36 -15.65
CA THR A 89 -19.03 -0.63 -15.34
C THR A 89 -17.80 0.01 -14.72
N VAL A 90 -17.04 -0.83 -14.03
CA VAL A 90 -15.72 -0.54 -13.50
C VAL A 90 -14.71 -1.47 -14.19
N ILE A 91 -13.80 -0.91 -14.97
CA ILE A 91 -12.67 -1.67 -15.51
C ILE A 91 -11.58 -1.67 -14.45
N VAL A 92 -11.11 -2.84 -14.07
CA VAL A 92 -10.01 -3.00 -13.12
C VAL A 92 -8.76 -3.43 -13.86
N GLY A 93 -7.65 -2.74 -13.61
CA GLY A 93 -6.33 -3.12 -14.07
C GLY A 93 -5.44 -3.55 -12.91
N ALA A 94 -4.65 -4.58 -13.13
CA ALA A 94 -3.63 -5.03 -12.20
C ALA A 94 -2.26 -5.03 -12.89
N ARG A 95 -1.26 -4.48 -12.19
CA ARG A 95 0.13 -4.45 -12.62
C ARG A 95 1.00 -5.12 -11.56
N SER A 96 1.80 -6.10 -11.97
CA SER A 96 2.67 -6.84 -11.08
C SER A 96 3.89 -5.99 -10.68
N TYR A 97 4.19 -6.01 -9.38
CA TYR A 97 5.45 -5.52 -8.83
C TYR A 97 6.38 -6.66 -8.36
N ASP A 98 6.15 -7.89 -8.83
CA ASP A 98 7.06 -9.01 -8.59
C ASP A 98 8.28 -8.90 -9.51
N ILE A 99 9.21 -8.05 -9.12
CA ILE A 99 10.47 -7.79 -9.82
C ILE A 99 11.65 -8.24 -8.97
N ALA A 100 12.73 -8.65 -9.63
CA ALA A 100 14.01 -8.93 -8.95
C ALA A 100 14.67 -7.60 -8.55
N PRO A 101 15.33 -7.52 -7.37
CA PRO A 101 16.10 -6.35 -7.01
C PRO A 101 17.28 -6.19 -7.97
N THR A 102 17.61 -4.94 -8.31
CA THR A 102 18.78 -4.57 -9.12
C THR A 102 19.87 -3.92 -8.27
N ASP A 103 19.51 -3.45 -7.07
CA ASP A 103 20.44 -2.88 -6.12
C ASP A 103 21.38 -3.96 -5.55
N THR A 104 22.66 -3.63 -5.45
CA THR A 104 23.65 -4.48 -4.79
C THR A 104 23.63 -4.20 -3.29
N VAL A 105 23.75 -5.26 -2.49
CA VAL A 105 23.91 -5.09 -1.04
C VAL A 105 25.25 -4.40 -0.79
N VAL A 106 25.20 -3.25 -0.12
CA VAL A 106 26.37 -2.49 0.31
C VAL A 106 26.48 -2.64 1.82
N ASP A 107 27.70 -2.61 2.35
CA ASP A 107 27.95 -2.58 3.80
C ASP A 107 27.24 -1.38 4.44
N GLY A 108 26.80 -1.56 5.69
CA GLY A 108 26.10 -0.51 6.46
C GLY A 108 24.92 -1.04 7.26
N VAL A 109 24.23 -0.14 7.94
CA VAL A 109 22.98 -0.46 8.64
C VAL A 109 21.83 -0.32 7.64
N ARG A 110 21.43 -1.45 7.05
CA ARG A 110 20.47 -1.47 5.95
C ARG A 110 19.06 -1.81 6.41
N ALA A 111 18.08 -0.98 6.07
CA ALA A 111 16.68 -1.21 6.32
C ALA A 111 15.94 -1.64 5.04
N GLN A 112 15.03 -2.61 5.18
CA GLN A 112 14.26 -3.16 4.07
C GLN A 112 13.07 -2.27 3.70
N VAL A 113 12.87 -2.08 2.41
CA VAL A 113 11.67 -1.46 1.82
C VAL A 113 10.78 -2.56 1.25
N ALA A 114 9.48 -2.49 1.50
CA ALA A 114 8.54 -3.44 0.92
C ALA A 114 8.53 -3.35 -0.61
N ARG A 115 8.39 -4.49 -1.28
CA ARG A 115 8.57 -4.64 -2.73
C ARG A 115 7.72 -3.68 -3.56
N TYR A 116 6.50 -3.36 -3.11
CA TYR A 116 5.62 -2.44 -3.84
C TYR A 116 6.14 -1.00 -3.91
N ALA A 117 7.12 -0.62 -3.07
CA ALA A 117 7.72 0.69 -3.00
C ALA A 117 9.15 0.77 -3.60
N TRP A 118 9.69 -0.31 -4.18
CA TRP A 118 11.01 -0.32 -4.78
C TRP A 118 11.15 0.60 -5.99
N VAL A 119 10.05 0.72 -6.76
CA VAL A 119 9.89 1.68 -7.85
C VAL A 119 8.48 2.28 -7.80
N ASP A 120 8.22 3.33 -8.59
CA ASP A 120 6.87 3.93 -8.66
C ASP A 120 5.93 3.11 -9.56
N HIS A 121 5.48 1.96 -9.03
CA HIS A 121 4.52 1.10 -9.72
C HIS A 121 3.15 1.77 -9.93
N TYR A 122 2.77 2.72 -9.07
CA TYR A 122 1.49 3.43 -9.20
C TYR A 122 1.50 4.46 -10.33
N ALA A 123 2.63 5.14 -10.60
CA ALA A 123 2.75 6.03 -11.75
C ALA A 123 2.61 5.25 -13.06
N GLU A 124 3.25 4.09 -13.15
CA GLU A 124 3.14 3.19 -14.30
C GLU A 124 1.71 2.65 -14.47
N LEU A 125 1.07 2.19 -13.39
CA LEU A 125 -0.33 1.75 -13.37
C LEU A 125 -1.27 2.87 -13.85
N LYS A 126 -1.13 4.07 -13.29
CA LYS A 126 -1.93 5.26 -13.67
C LYS A 126 -1.77 5.59 -15.16
N THR A 127 -0.55 5.49 -15.69
CA THR A 127 -0.28 5.71 -17.11
C THR A 127 -0.99 4.69 -17.98
N SER A 128 -0.93 3.42 -17.62
CA SER A 128 -1.59 2.33 -18.34
C SER A 128 -3.12 2.48 -18.33
N LEU A 129 -3.70 2.79 -17.17
CA LEU A 129 -5.14 3.03 -17.05
C LEU A 129 -5.59 4.27 -17.83
N LYS A 130 -4.78 5.35 -17.88
CA LYS A 130 -5.07 6.55 -18.68
C LYS A 130 -5.12 6.24 -20.18
N ALA A 131 -4.32 5.31 -20.69
CA ALA A 131 -4.35 4.88 -22.09
C ALA A 131 -5.72 4.25 -22.41
N VAL A 132 -6.22 3.35 -21.57
CA VAL A 132 -7.54 2.72 -21.71
C VAL A 132 -8.67 3.75 -21.58
N ALA A 133 -8.61 4.61 -20.54
CA ALA A 133 -9.60 5.68 -20.36
C ALA A 133 -9.62 6.67 -21.50
N GLY A 134 -8.48 6.95 -22.11
CA GLY A 134 -8.36 7.78 -23.30
C GLY A 134 -9.10 7.19 -24.50
N ARG A 135 -9.10 5.88 -24.69
CA ARG A 135 -9.87 5.20 -25.74
C ARG A 135 -11.37 5.32 -25.44
N LEU A 136 -11.81 5.01 -24.24
CA LEU A 136 -13.22 5.15 -23.82
C LEU A 136 -13.76 6.55 -24.07
N ARG A 137 -12.98 7.58 -23.74
CA ARG A 137 -13.39 8.99 -23.93
C ARG A 137 -13.49 9.38 -25.40
N ARG A 138 -12.59 8.89 -26.26
CA ARG A 138 -12.67 9.11 -27.72
C ARG A 138 -13.91 8.45 -28.34
N ASP A 139 -14.35 7.34 -27.74
CA ASP A 139 -15.55 6.61 -28.17
C ASP A 139 -16.85 7.18 -27.53
N GLY A 140 -16.77 8.33 -26.86
CA GLY A 140 -17.93 9.06 -26.30
C GLY A 140 -18.35 8.68 -24.90
N HIS A 141 -17.59 7.81 -24.20
CA HIS A 141 -17.90 7.42 -22.81
C HIS A 141 -17.23 8.35 -21.79
N ARG A 142 -17.88 8.55 -20.65
CA ARG A 142 -17.19 9.08 -19.47
C ARG A 142 -16.30 7.98 -18.89
N ALA A 143 -15.09 8.33 -18.48
CA ALA A 143 -14.14 7.39 -17.89
C ALA A 143 -13.20 8.15 -16.94
N VAL A 144 -13.21 7.77 -15.67
CA VAL A 144 -12.39 8.39 -14.62
C VAL A 144 -11.50 7.31 -14.02
N VAL A 145 -10.20 7.60 -13.92
CA VAL A 145 -9.19 6.69 -13.37
C VAL A 145 -9.05 6.92 -11.87
N PHE A 146 -9.05 5.83 -11.11
CA PHE A 146 -8.77 5.77 -9.69
C PHE A 146 -7.63 4.76 -9.46
N ALA A 147 -6.53 5.19 -8.89
CA ALA A 147 -5.41 4.33 -8.53
C ALA A 147 -4.64 4.99 -7.39
N ASP A 148 -4.39 4.26 -6.31
CA ASP A 148 -3.91 4.82 -5.06
C ASP A 148 -4.82 5.96 -4.58
N ASP A 149 -6.11 5.67 -4.50
CA ASP A 149 -7.18 6.64 -4.25
C ASP A 149 -8.19 6.09 -3.25
N ASN A 150 -8.55 6.88 -2.26
CA ASN A 150 -9.47 6.49 -1.18
C ASN A 150 -10.95 6.49 -1.58
N SER A 151 -11.28 6.88 -2.81
CA SER A 151 -12.67 6.99 -3.29
C SER A 151 -13.30 5.65 -3.62
N ILE A 152 -12.51 4.58 -3.75
CA ILE A 152 -13.02 3.25 -4.11
C ILE A 152 -12.23 2.15 -3.38
N VAL A 153 -12.92 1.07 -3.01
CA VAL A 153 -12.29 -0.14 -2.47
C VAL A 153 -11.81 -1.01 -3.64
N ASP A 154 -10.59 -0.79 -4.07
CA ASP A 154 -9.97 -1.41 -5.25
C ASP A 154 -9.95 -2.94 -5.22
N ARG A 155 -9.67 -3.55 -4.05
CA ARG A 155 -9.66 -5.01 -3.88
C ARG A 155 -11.02 -5.65 -4.13
N GLU A 156 -12.11 -5.00 -3.69
CA GLU A 156 -13.45 -5.54 -3.92
C GLU A 156 -13.82 -5.52 -5.40
N VAL A 157 -13.59 -4.38 -6.07
CA VAL A 157 -13.86 -4.32 -7.51
C VAL A 157 -12.93 -5.25 -8.29
N ALA A 158 -11.70 -5.50 -7.85
CA ALA A 158 -10.80 -6.45 -8.47
C ALA A 158 -11.31 -7.90 -8.35
N TRP A 159 -11.86 -8.29 -7.20
CA TRP A 159 -12.51 -9.58 -7.04
C TRP A 159 -13.73 -9.73 -7.94
N LEU A 160 -14.62 -8.72 -7.94
CA LEU A 160 -15.82 -8.70 -8.81
C LEU A 160 -15.47 -8.72 -10.29
N ALA A 161 -14.33 -8.10 -10.67
CA ALA A 161 -13.83 -8.06 -12.04
C ALA A 161 -13.07 -9.33 -12.45
N GLY A 162 -13.05 -10.38 -11.64
CA GLY A 162 -12.39 -11.64 -11.97
C GLY A 162 -10.86 -11.57 -12.02
N ILE A 163 -10.24 -10.54 -11.42
CA ILE A 163 -8.77 -10.40 -11.37
C ILE A 163 -8.15 -11.49 -10.49
N GLY A 164 -8.80 -11.82 -9.38
CA GLY A 164 -8.34 -12.83 -8.44
C GLY A 164 -9.28 -13.01 -7.26
N TRP A 165 -8.88 -13.82 -6.29
CA TRP A 165 -9.66 -14.07 -5.07
C TRP A 165 -9.01 -13.41 -3.84
N TYR A 166 -9.80 -13.21 -2.79
CA TYR A 166 -9.27 -12.75 -1.50
C TYR A 166 -8.45 -13.85 -0.83
N GLY A 167 -7.15 -13.62 -0.68
CA GLY A 167 -6.30 -14.48 0.13
C GLY A 167 -6.57 -14.34 1.63
N LYS A 168 -6.18 -15.35 2.41
CA LYS A 168 -6.25 -15.29 3.88
C LYS A 168 -5.38 -14.18 4.49
N ASN A 169 -4.46 -13.60 3.72
CA ASN A 169 -3.70 -12.39 4.06
C ASN A 169 -4.39 -11.08 3.63
N ALA A 170 -5.66 -11.12 3.26
CA ALA A 170 -6.48 -9.99 2.81
C ALA A 170 -5.99 -9.29 1.51
N ASN A 171 -5.03 -9.84 0.79
CA ASN A 171 -4.65 -9.38 -0.55
C ASN A 171 -5.41 -10.12 -1.63
N ILE A 172 -5.51 -9.52 -2.83
CA ILE A 172 -6.00 -10.22 -4.01
C ILE A 172 -4.91 -11.14 -4.55
N LEU A 173 -5.23 -12.42 -4.69
CA LEU A 173 -4.36 -13.42 -5.29
C LEU A 173 -4.78 -13.64 -6.74
N VAL A 174 -3.92 -13.26 -7.67
CA VAL A 174 -4.11 -13.44 -9.11
C VAL A 174 -3.78 -14.88 -9.47
N PRO A 175 -4.67 -15.62 -10.17
CA PRO A 175 -4.43 -17.01 -10.55
C PRO A 175 -3.09 -17.16 -11.30
N GLY A 176 -2.25 -18.07 -10.81
CA GLY A 176 -0.93 -18.34 -11.39
C GLY A 176 0.14 -17.27 -11.17
N ALA A 177 -0.16 -16.17 -10.45
CA ALA A 177 0.77 -15.03 -10.32
C ALA A 177 0.90 -14.48 -8.88
N GLY A 178 0.11 -14.95 -7.92
CA GLY A 178 0.22 -14.53 -6.52
C GLY A 178 -0.36 -13.15 -6.24
N SER A 179 0.15 -12.45 -5.22
CA SER A 179 -0.45 -11.21 -4.71
C SER A 179 0.40 -9.94 -4.93
N PHE A 180 1.54 -10.03 -5.59
CA PHE A 180 2.40 -8.86 -5.84
C PHE A 180 1.87 -8.02 -7.00
N PHE A 181 0.70 -7.39 -6.80
CA PHE A 181 0.04 -6.53 -7.77
C PHE A 181 -0.45 -5.23 -7.14
N VAL A 182 -0.16 -4.10 -7.77
CA VAL A 182 -0.89 -2.86 -7.57
C VAL A 182 -2.15 -2.89 -8.40
N LEU A 183 -3.23 -2.34 -7.83
CA LEU A 183 -4.56 -2.32 -8.42
C LEU A 183 -5.00 -0.88 -8.69
N GLY A 184 -5.80 -0.71 -9.73
CA GLY A 184 -6.47 0.53 -10.01
C GLY A 184 -7.65 0.28 -10.94
N CYS A 185 -8.52 1.26 -11.09
CA CYS A 185 -9.73 1.08 -11.86
C CYS A 185 -10.12 2.32 -12.66
N ILE A 186 -11.02 2.10 -13.62
CA ILE A 186 -11.67 3.11 -14.42
C ILE A 186 -13.17 2.95 -14.23
N VAL A 187 -13.83 3.92 -13.59
CA VAL A 187 -15.28 3.97 -13.54
C VAL A 187 -15.78 4.63 -14.83
N THR A 188 -16.71 3.97 -15.55
CA THR A 188 -17.11 4.40 -16.89
C THR A 188 -18.59 4.22 -17.16
N THR A 189 -19.12 5.03 -18.09
CA THR A 189 -20.46 4.89 -18.64
C THR A 189 -20.55 3.86 -19.76
N ALA A 190 -19.43 3.26 -20.18
CA ALA A 190 -19.43 2.17 -21.14
C ALA A 190 -20.13 0.94 -20.53
N ASP A 191 -20.97 0.30 -21.33
CA ASP A 191 -21.64 -0.97 -20.97
C ASP A 191 -20.82 -2.12 -21.54
N LEU A 192 -20.06 -2.77 -20.66
CA LEU A 192 -19.08 -3.80 -21.03
C LEU A 192 -19.48 -5.17 -20.44
N PRO A 193 -19.13 -6.29 -21.10
CA PRO A 193 -19.32 -7.62 -20.54
C PRO A 193 -18.65 -7.76 -19.18
N LEU A 194 -19.44 -8.20 -18.18
CA LEU A 194 -18.96 -8.38 -16.82
C LEU A 194 -18.19 -9.69 -16.69
N ALA A 195 -17.12 -9.67 -15.91
CA ALA A 195 -16.43 -10.87 -15.50
C ALA A 195 -17.18 -11.59 -14.36
N MET A 196 -16.84 -12.84 -14.16
CA MET A 196 -17.26 -13.59 -12.96
C MET A 196 -16.16 -13.54 -11.90
N PRO A 197 -16.52 -13.35 -10.61
CA PRO A 197 -15.57 -13.43 -9.51
C PRO A 197 -14.81 -14.75 -9.51
N VAL A 198 -13.53 -14.71 -9.18
CA VAL A 198 -12.70 -15.92 -9.01
C VAL A 198 -13.01 -16.56 -7.67
N GLU A 199 -13.21 -17.88 -7.67
CA GLU A 199 -13.42 -18.64 -6.46
C GLU A 199 -12.16 -18.69 -5.58
N ASP A 200 -12.35 -18.77 -4.24
CA ASP A 200 -11.25 -18.89 -3.29
C ASP A 200 -10.48 -20.20 -3.55
N ASN A 201 -9.16 -20.09 -3.66
CA ASN A 201 -8.26 -21.19 -3.90
C ASN A 201 -7.19 -21.35 -2.80
N CYS A 202 -7.34 -20.69 -1.65
CA CYS A 202 -6.44 -20.88 -0.51
C CYS A 202 -6.58 -22.27 0.13
N GLY A 203 -7.75 -22.90 0.02
CA GLY A 203 -8.04 -24.20 0.59
C GLY A 203 -7.66 -24.27 2.09
N SER A 204 -7.00 -25.34 2.51
CA SER A 204 -6.51 -25.53 3.89
C SER A 204 -5.23 -24.75 4.23
N CYS A 205 -4.58 -24.09 3.26
CA CYS A 205 -3.34 -23.35 3.50
C CYS A 205 -3.55 -22.14 4.44
N THR A 206 -2.70 -22.02 5.46
CA THR A 206 -2.71 -20.90 6.43
C THR A 206 -1.34 -20.25 6.61
N ARG A 207 -0.37 -20.46 5.72
CA ARG A 207 1.03 -20.06 5.90
C ARG A 207 1.24 -18.56 6.16
N CYS A 208 0.40 -17.70 5.62
CA CYS A 208 0.49 -16.25 5.83
C CYS A 208 0.13 -15.82 7.27
N ILE A 209 -0.67 -16.62 7.99
CA ILE A 209 -1.10 -16.30 9.35
C ILE A 209 0.08 -16.38 10.34
N PRO A 210 0.78 -17.52 10.51
CA PRO A 210 1.94 -17.60 11.40
C PRO A 210 3.17 -16.83 10.87
N ALA A 211 3.20 -16.49 9.58
CA ALA A 211 4.28 -15.69 9.02
C ALA A 211 4.17 -14.20 9.36
N CYS A 212 3.02 -13.75 9.85
CA CYS A 212 2.87 -12.37 10.31
C CYS A 212 3.60 -12.18 11.65
N PRO A 213 4.68 -11.36 11.70
CA PRO A 213 5.54 -11.29 12.89
C PRO A 213 4.84 -10.69 14.12
N THR A 214 3.71 -10.01 13.94
CA THR A 214 2.93 -9.38 15.01
C THR A 214 1.57 -10.02 15.23
N GLY A 215 1.24 -11.09 14.49
CA GLY A 215 -0.08 -11.73 14.58
C GLY A 215 -1.22 -10.82 14.13
N ALA A 216 -0.99 -9.96 13.15
CA ALA A 216 -2.00 -9.02 12.63
C ALA A 216 -3.10 -9.68 11.79
N ILE A 217 -3.10 -11.00 11.61
CA ILE A 217 -4.13 -11.76 10.88
C ILE A 217 -4.90 -12.63 11.89
N PRO A 218 -5.89 -12.08 12.61
CA PRO A 218 -6.61 -12.82 13.65
C PRO A 218 -7.49 -13.92 13.09
N GLU A 219 -7.99 -13.75 11.89
CA GLU A 219 -8.79 -14.73 11.15
C GLU A 219 -8.55 -14.60 9.63
N PRO A 220 -8.82 -15.64 8.83
CA PRO A 220 -8.63 -15.59 7.38
C PRO A 220 -9.28 -14.39 6.72
N GLY A 221 -8.49 -13.58 5.98
CA GLY A 221 -8.97 -12.41 5.24
C GLY A 221 -9.19 -11.15 6.07
N VAL A 222 -8.87 -11.16 7.36
CA VAL A 222 -9.02 -10.01 8.26
C VAL A 222 -7.66 -9.54 8.76
N ILE A 223 -7.45 -8.23 8.71
CA ILE A 223 -6.25 -7.57 9.26
C ILE A 223 -6.65 -6.72 10.47
N ASP A 224 -5.93 -6.91 11.56
CA ASP A 224 -5.93 -6.01 12.71
C ASP A 224 -4.87 -4.92 12.47
N ALA A 225 -5.31 -3.70 12.16
CA ALA A 225 -4.42 -2.57 11.90
C ALA A 225 -3.63 -2.14 13.14
N ASN A 226 -4.09 -2.50 14.35
CA ASN A 226 -3.35 -2.21 15.58
C ASN A 226 -2.02 -2.97 15.66
N LYS A 227 -1.88 -4.04 14.86
CA LYS A 227 -0.72 -4.94 14.84
C LYS A 227 0.00 -4.95 13.50
N CYS A 228 -0.65 -4.52 12.40
CA CYS A 228 -0.05 -4.61 11.07
C CYS A 228 1.13 -3.65 10.92
N LEU A 229 2.35 -4.17 10.75
CA LEU A 229 3.57 -3.37 10.61
C LEU A 229 3.47 -2.38 9.46
N SER A 230 2.83 -2.74 8.36
CA SER A 230 2.63 -1.82 7.23
C SER A 230 1.86 -0.56 7.62
N TRP A 231 0.87 -0.68 8.52
CA TRP A 231 0.15 0.48 9.07
C TRP A 231 0.93 1.19 10.18
N LEU A 232 1.52 0.43 11.11
CA LEU A 232 2.26 1.00 12.24
C LEU A 232 3.45 1.87 11.82
N LEU A 233 4.09 1.53 10.70
CA LEU A 233 5.17 2.33 10.13
C LEU A 233 4.70 3.67 9.58
N GLN A 234 3.46 3.74 9.11
CA GLN A 234 2.89 4.91 8.44
C GLN A 234 2.12 5.83 9.38
N LYS A 235 1.58 5.31 10.49
CA LYS A 235 0.77 6.08 11.44
C LYS A 235 1.62 6.99 12.33
N PRO A 236 1.07 8.14 12.80
CA PRO A 236 1.73 8.99 13.78
C PRO A 236 1.75 8.37 15.19
N GLY A 237 2.51 8.99 16.08
CA GLY A 237 2.58 8.64 17.50
C GLY A 237 3.68 7.64 17.85
N VAL A 238 3.59 7.08 19.05
CA VAL A 238 4.53 6.09 19.55
C VAL A 238 4.36 4.78 18.80
N PHE A 239 5.47 4.20 18.33
CA PHE A 239 5.46 2.83 17.81
C PHE A 239 5.25 1.85 18.99
N PRO A 240 4.25 0.96 18.93
CA PRO A 240 3.92 0.06 20.03
C PRO A 240 5.13 -0.77 20.48
N ARG A 241 5.39 -0.78 21.77
CA ARG A 241 6.60 -1.40 22.34
C ARG A 241 6.67 -2.89 22.05
N GLU A 242 5.55 -3.57 22.15
CA GLU A 242 5.38 -5.01 21.92
C GLU A 242 5.65 -5.44 20.46
N HIS A 243 5.70 -4.49 19.53
CA HIS A 243 5.93 -4.76 18.11
C HIS A 243 7.28 -4.24 17.58
N ARG A 244 8.08 -3.57 18.43
CA ARG A 244 9.37 -2.98 18.01
C ARG A 244 10.39 -4.04 17.59
N GLU A 245 10.49 -5.15 18.33
CA GLU A 245 11.40 -6.24 17.96
C GLU A 245 10.95 -6.94 16.68
N ALA A 246 9.64 -7.19 16.57
CA ALA A 246 9.05 -7.79 15.37
C ALA A 246 9.18 -6.91 14.12
N LEU A 247 9.38 -5.60 14.28
CA LEU A 247 9.68 -4.70 13.16
C LEU A 247 10.99 -5.08 12.46
N HIS A 248 11.99 -5.51 13.25
CA HIS A 248 13.33 -5.84 12.79
C HIS A 248 13.94 -4.70 11.95
N ASP A 249 14.23 -4.90 10.68
CA ASP A 249 14.86 -3.96 9.76
C ASP A 249 13.91 -3.30 8.74
N ARG A 250 12.58 -3.42 8.91
CA ARG A 250 11.60 -2.87 7.95
C ARG A 250 11.39 -1.39 8.17
N ILE A 251 11.69 -0.56 7.15
CA ILE A 251 11.51 0.89 7.22
C ILE A 251 10.18 1.35 6.63
N TYR A 252 9.70 0.66 5.58
CA TYR A 252 8.46 1.02 4.90
C TYR A 252 7.75 -0.21 4.35
N GLY A 253 6.49 -0.43 4.78
CA GLY A 253 5.68 -1.58 4.40
C GLY A 253 6.15 -2.89 5.04
N CYS A 254 5.47 -3.99 4.71
CA CYS A 254 5.79 -5.34 5.17
C CYS A 254 5.20 -6.36 4.21
N ASP A 255 6.02 -7.26 3.68
CA ASP A 255 5.65 -8.26 2.68
C ASP A 255 5.57 -9.68 3.23
N ASP A 256 5.78 -9.91 4.54
CA ASP A 256 5.95 -11.25 5.14
C ASP A 256 4.78 -12.19 4.83
N CYS A 257 3.54 -11.70 4.98
CA CYS A 257 2.36 -12.51 4.68
C CYS A 257 2.18 -12.82 3.18
N GLN A 258 2.77 -12.01 2.30
CA GLN A 258 2.79 -12.25 0.86
C GLN A 258 3.94 -13.17 0.47
N THR A 259 5.14 -12.93 0.99
CA THR A 259 6.35 -13.74 0.73
C THR A 259 6.17 -15.18 1.20
N ALA A 260 5.46 -15.41 2.31
CA ALA A 260 5.16 -16.74 2.81
C ALA A 260 4.13 -17.52 1.94
N CYS A 261 3.42 -16.80 1.05
CA CYS A 261 2.36 -17.39 0.24
C CYS A 261 2.92 -18.31 -0.84
N PRO A 262 2.48 -19.59 -0.92
CA PRO A 262 2.99 -20.51 -1.93
C PRO A 262 2.64 -20.12 -3.36
N PHE A 263 1.59 -19.33 -3.58
CA PHE A 263 1.24 -18.82 -4.90
C PHE A 263 2.24 -17.77 -5.38
N VAL A 264 2.83 -16.96 -4.48
CA VAL A 264 3.90 -16.03 -4.77
C VAL A 264 5.22 -16.79 -4.98
N ARG A 265 5.58 -17.71 -4.08
CA ARG A 265 6.85 -18.41 -4.10
C ARG A 265 7.08 -19.30 -5.33
N ARG A 266 6.03 -19.62 -6.08
CA ARG A 266 6.10 -20.42 -7.31
C ARG A 266 6.45 -19.57 -8.54
N GLN A 267 6.43 -18.26 -8.41
CA GLN A 267 6.79 -17.34 -9.48
C GLN A 267 8.28 -17.00 -9.42
N SER A 268 8.87 -16.81 -10.58
CA SER A 268 10.18 -16.17 -10.67
C SER A 268 9.96 -14.67 -10.87
N PRO A 269 10.59 -13.82 -10.03
CA PRO A 269 10.50 -12.37 -10.20
C PRO A 269 10.91 -11.95 -11.60
N ARG A 270 10.21 -10.99 -12.20
CA ARG A 270 10.58 -10.44 -13.50
C ARG A 270 11.90 -9.67 -13.39
N ARG A 271 12.74 -9.76 -14.43
CA ARG A 271 13.90 -8.87 -14.54
C ARG A 271 13.43 -7.48 -14.93
N THR A 272 14.09 -6.47 -14.42
CA THR A 272 13.84 -5.07 -14.73
C THR A 272 15.17 -4.35 -14.92
N ASP A 273 15.21 -3.41 -15.85
CA ASP A 273 16.33 -2.49 -16.03
C ASP A 273 16.14 -1.20 -15.21
N THR A 274 14.95 -1.04 -14.58
CA THR A 274 14.68 0.08 -13.67
C THR A 274 15.45 -0.14 -12.37
N PRO A 275 16.26 0.83 -11.93
CA PRO A 275 16.91 0.75 -10.62
C PRO A 275 15.88 0.56 -9.51
N THR A 276 16.06 -0.48 -8.71
CA THR A 276 15.22 -0.76 -7.55
C THR A 276 15.88 -0.22 -6.29
N GLU A 277 15.05 -0.05 -5.27
CA GLU A 277 15.49 0.34 -3.95
C GLU A 277 14.91 -0.63 -2.91
N SER A 278 15.52 -1.82 -2.85
CA SER A 278 15.07 -2.87 -1.93
C SER A 278 15.50 -2.60 -0.49
N THR A 279 16.55 -1.83 -0.30
CA THR A 279 17.04 -1.40 1.00
C THR A 279 17.51 0.04 0.98
N VAL A 280 17.51 0.68 2.15
CA VAL A 280 18.07 2.03 2.36
C VAL A 280 19.06 2.01 3.52
N ASP A 281 20.02 2.95 3.52
CA ASP A 281 20.94 3.12 4.63
C ASP A 281 20.28 3.94 5.74
N VAL A 282 20.24 3.36 6.94
CA VAL A 282 19.59 3.96 8.12
C VAL A 282 20.33 5.20 8.61
N LEU A 283 21.66 5.15 8.60
CA LEU A 283 22.50 6.25 9.09
C LEU A 283 22.54 7.40 8.08
N GLU A 284 22.54 7.09 6.78
CA GLU A 284 22.39 8.09 5.72
C GLU A 284 21.06 8.86 5.88
N LEU A 285 19.94 8.13 6.01
CA LEU A 285 18.62 8.77 6.19
C LEU A 285 18.54 9.56 7.50
N TRP A 286 19.15 9.07 8.58
CA TRP A 286 19.19 9.78 9.86
C TRP A 286 19.92 11.10 9.76
N GLY A 287 21.04 11.16 9.04
CA GLY A 287 21.87 12.36 8.87
C GLY A 287 21.32 13.40 7.90
N MET A 288 20.25 13.10 7.17
CA MET A 288 19.60 14.07 6.27
C MET A 288 18.86 15.15 7.06
N ASP A 289 18.85 16.39 6.57
CA ASP A 289 17.87 17.38 7.01
C ASP A 289 16.44 16.96 6.63
N ASP A 290 15.43 17.61 7.23
CA ASP A 290 14.04 17.23 7.06
C ASP A 290 13.54 17.37 5.61
N THR A 291 14.00 18.38 4.89
CA THR A 291 13.63 18.61 3.49
C THR A 291 14.15 17.47 2.61
N ARG A 292 15.44 17.18 2.73
CA ARG A 292 16.08 16.08 1.97
C ARG A 292 15.51 14.72 2.33
N LEU A 293 15.21 14.48 3.62
CA LEU A 293 14.58 13.24 4.04
C LEU A 293 13.20 13.07 3.41
N MET A 294 12.38 14.12 3.34
CA MET A 294 11.06 14.06 2.71
C MET A 294 11.14 13.94 1.18
N GLU A 295 12.11 14.57 0.53
CA GLU A 295 12.39 14.36 -0.89
C GLU A 295 12.81 12.90 -1.15
N ARG A 296 13.66 12.35 -0.30
CA ARG A 296 14.14 10.98 -0.39
C ARG A 296 13.02 9.94 -0.20
N CYS A 297 12.00 10.30 0.59
CA CYS A 297 10.81 9.49 0.87
C CYS A 297 9.58 9.97 0.07
N ASP A 298 9.76 10.55 -1.12
CA ASP A 298 8.67 11.18 -1.89
C ASP A 298 7.56 10.18 -2.26
N ARG A 299 7.93 8.93 -2.56
CA ARG A 299 7.02 7.83 -2.92
C ARG A 299 6.39 7.13 -1.71
N TRP A 300 6.85 7.41 -0.51
CA TRP A 300 6.32 6.81 0.70
C TRP A 300 5.15 7.64 1.24
N TYR A 301 4.11 6.97 1.68
CA TYR A 301 3.11 7.63 2.49
C TYR A 301 3.72 7.93 3.87
N VAL A 302 3.94 9.20 4.14
CA VAL A 302 4.36 9.72 5.44
C VAL A 302 3.25 10.63 5.93
N HIS A 303 2.70 10.35 7.12
CA HIS A 303 1.57 11.09 7.68
C HIS A 303 1.89 12.58 7.76
N ASP A 304 1.02 13.42 7.18
CA ASP A 304 1.16 14.87 7.05
C ASP A 304 2.51 15.33 6.45
N ARG A 305 3.23 14.43 5.76
CA ARG A 305 4.60 14.66 5.25
C ARG A 305 5.57 15.11 6.34
N ASP A 306 5.36 14.66 7.59
CA ASP A 306 6.20 14.97 8.73
C ASP A 306 7.35 13.97 8.87
N PRO A 307 8.63 14.41 8.71
CA PRO A 307 9.82 13.56 8.82
C PRO A 307 9.96 12.85 10.16
N LEU A 308 9.27 13.35 11.18
CA LEU A 308 9.26 12.78 12.53
C LEU A 308 8.94 11.27 12.51
N TRP A 309 8.02 10.86 11.66
CA TRP A 309 7.56 9.46 11.62
C TRP A 309 8.59 8.53 10.97
N VAL A 310 9.33 9.02 10.00
CA VAL A 310 10.48 8.28 9.43
C VAL A 310 11.59 8.18 10.46
N ARG A 311 11.98 9.29 11.12
CA ARG A 311 13.02 9.31 12.16
C ARG A 311 12.68 8.39 13.33
N ARG A 312 11.40 8.36 13.76
CA ARG A 312 10.92 7.40 14.75
C ARG A 312 11.20 5.95 14.32
N ASN A 313 10.87 5.61 13.07
CA ASN A 313 11.09 4.25 12.56
C ASN A 313 12.59 3.92 12.50
N LEU A 314 13.43 4.87 12.07
CA LEU A 314 14.89 4.70 12.04
C LEU A 314 15.46 4.38 13.44
N MET A 315 14.97 5.06 14.49
CA MET A 315 15.39 4.76 15.86
C MET A 315 15.04 3.32 16.27
N VAL A 316 13.83 2.85 16.00
CA VAL A 316 13.45 1.46 16.32
C VAL A 316 14.32 0.46 15.55
N ILE A 317 14.60 0.73 14.29
CA ILE A 317 15.44 -0.14 13.45
C ILE A 317 16.88 -0.18 13.99
N LEU A 318 17.46 0.97 14.37
CA LEU A 318 18.77 1.01 15.00
C LEU A 318 18.84 0.14 16.26
N GLY A 319 17.76 0.12 17.08
CA GLY A 319 17.69 -0.75 18.24
C GLY A 319 17.64 -2.24 17.91
N ASN A 320 17.14 -2.60 16.75
CA ASN A 320 17.05 -4.00 16.32
C ASN A 320 18.33 -4.52 15.64
N ILE A 321 18.95 -3.70 14.79
CA ILE A 321 20.04 -4.16 13.90
C ILE A 321 21.32 -3.33 14.01
N GLY A 322 21.34 -2.27 14.83
CA GLY A 322 22.52 -1.44 15.05
C GLY A 322 23.61 -2.20 15.79
N ASN A 323 24.86 -1.91 15.45
CA ASN A 323 26.01 -2.44 16.17
C ASN A 323 26.52 -1.38 17.17
N PRO A 324 26.48 -1.64 18.50
CA PRO A 324 26.96 -0.69 19.51
C PRO A 324 28.47 -0.41 19.42
N GLY A 325 29.25 -1.25 18.73
CA GLY A 325 30.63 -1.00 18.40
C GLY A 325 30.87 0.00 17.26
N ASN A 326 29.84 0.32 16.48
CA ASN A 326 29.90 1.32 15.42
C ASN A 326 29.66 2.73 15.99
N ARG A 327 30.68 3.61 15.87
CA ARG A 327 30.61 4.99 16.38
C ARG A 327 29.50 5.83 15.79
N GLU A 328 29.15 5.61 14.54
CA GLU A 328 28.06 6.33 13.86
C GLU A 328 26.70 5.92 14.43
N VAL A 329 26.51 4.62 14.74
CA VAL A 329 25.30 4.13 15.42
C VAL A 329 25.17 4.78 16.81
N VAL A 330 26.27 4.78 17.60
CA VAL A 330 26.28 5.39 18.92
C VAL A 330 25.98 6.89 18.84
N ALA A 331 26.56 7.61 17.86
CA ALA A 331 26.28 9.03 17.63
C ALA A 331 24.79 9.28 17.31
N ALA A 332 24.21 8.51 16.38
CA ALA A 332 22.81 8.62 16.01
C ALA A 332 21.85 8.37 17.20
N VAL A 333 22.17 7.38 18.05
CA VAL A 333 21.40 7.11 19.27
C VAL A 333 21.53 8.26 20.27
N SER A 334 22.74 8.81 20.45
CA SER A 334 22.99 9.96 21.32
C SER A 334 22.23 11.21 20.87
N GLU A 335 22.25 11.50 19.56
CA GLU A 335 21.44 12.58 18.97
C GLU A 335 19.94 12.33 19.16
N GLY A 336 19.49 11.09 19.00
CA GLY A 336 18.11 10.69 19.22
C GLY A 336 17.66 10.91 20.66
N VAL A 337 18.50 10.58 21.64
CA VAL A 337 18.20 10.81 23.07
C VAL A 337 18.15 12.31 23.41
N ALA A 338 18.95 13.14 22.73
CA ALA A 338 18.97 14.59 22.88
C ALA A 338 17.98 15.34 21.99
N HIS A 339 17.18 14.62 21.19
CA HIS A 339 16.30 15.21 20.19
C HIS A 339 15.21 16.10 20.81
N PRO A 340 14.85 17.26 20.21
CA PRO A 340 13.86 18.17 20.77
C PRO A 340 12.47 17.52 20.90
N HIS A 341 12.09 16.61 20.00
CA HIS A 341 10.77 15.98 20.01
C HIS A 341 10.73 14.72 20.88
N PRO A 342 9.81 14.63 21.87
CA PRO A 342 9.80 13.54 22.86
C PRO A 342 9.54 12.15 22.26
N VAL A 343 8.82 12.04 21.13
CA VAL A 343 8.63 10.77 20.42
C VAL A 343 9.99 10.17 20.02
N ILE A 344 10.89 10.98 19.48
CA ILE A 344 12.22 10.49 19.10
C ILE A 344 13.02 10.09 20.35
N ARG A 345 13.02 10.95 21.39
CA ARG A 345 13.73 10.63 22.65
C ARG A 345 13.25 9.32 23.26
N ALA A 346 11.94 9.11 23.33
CA ALA A 346 11.37 7.87 23.88
C ALA A 346 11.85 6.62 23.11
N HIS A 347 11.85 6.67 21.77
CA HIS A 347 12.34 5.55 20.97
C HIS A 347 13.86 5.39 21.08
N ALA A 348 14.61 6.50 21.16
CA ALA A 348 16.07 6.45 21.35
C ALA A 348 16.47 5.88 22.73
N VAL A 349 15.68 6.16 23.78
CA VAL A 349 15.85 5.53 25.12
C VAL A 349 15.71 4.01 25.00
N TRP A 350 14.67 3.52 24.33
CA TRP A 350 14.49 2.10 24.07
C TRP A 350 15.66 1.51 23.27
N THR A 351 16.09 2.23 22.24
CA THR A 351 17.21 1.82 21.39
C THR A 351 18.53 1.76 22.16
N ALA A 352 18.81 2.77 22.99
CA ALA A 352 20.00 2.80 23.83
C ALA A 352 20.05 1.59 24.78
N ALA A 353 18.94 1.31 25.48
CA ALA A 353 18.85 0.16 26.37
C ALA A 353 18.99 -1.17 25.61
N ARG A 354 18.38 -1.30 24.43
CA ARG A 354 18.44 -2.50 23.59
C ARG A 354 19.85 -2.80 23.12
N LEU A 355 20.65 -1.76 22.85
CA LEU A 355 22.06 -1.88 22.41
C LEU A 355 23.06 -1.93 23.58
N GLY A 356 22.61 -1.89 24.84
CA GLY A 356 23.49 -1.84 26.01
C GLY A 356 24.24 -0.50 26.16
N LEU A 357 23.71 0.58 25.60
CA LEU A 357 24.25 1.94 25.69
C LEU A 357 23.59 2.71 26.87
N ASP A 358 23.49 2.06 28.01
CA ASP A 358 22.78 2.58 29.19
C ASP A 358 23.26 3.96 29.67
N HIS A 359 24.51 4.28 29.42
CA HIS A 359 25.12 5.58 29.75
C HIS A 359 24.51 6.76 28.95
N LEU A 360 23.79 6.48 27.85
CA LEU A 360 23.06 7.47 27.07
C LEU A 360 21.64 7.72 27.56
N VAL A 361 21.09 6.84 28.43
CA VAL A 361 19.73 6.96 28.92
C VAL A 361 19.64 8.13 29.92
N PRO A 362 18.78 9.14 29.70
CA PRO A 362 18.61 10.26 30.63
C PRO A 362 17.97 9.78 31.94
N THR A 363 18.37 10.41 33.05
CA THR A 363 17.83 10.10 34.38
C THR A 363 16.68 11.00 34.80
N ASP A 364 16.50 12.13 34.12
CA ASP A 364 15.69 13.27 34.54
C ASP A 364 14.82 13.90 33.41
N ASP A 365 14.50 13.12 32.35
CA ASP A 365 13.57 13.62 31.32
C ASP A 365 12.17 13.80 31.90
N THR A 366 11.63 15.01 31.81
CA THR A 366 10.35 15.39 32.38
C THR A 366 9.14 15.09 31.49
N ASP A 367 9.39 14.71 30.22
CA ASP A 367 8.29 14.36 29.31
C ASP A 367 7.67 13.02 29.70
N PRO A 368 6.33 12.95 29.87
CA PRO A 368 5.66 11.73 30.33
C PRO A 368 5.91 10.50 29.43
N MET A 369 6.08 10.71 28.13
CA MET A 369 6.35 9.63 27.16
C MET A 369 7.74 9.04 27.35
N VAL A 370 8.75 9.90 27.55
CA VAL A 370 10.13 9.48 27.79
C VAL A 370 10.25 8.84 29.18
N ALA A 371 9.63 9.43 30.19
CA ALA A 371 9.61 8.89 31.55
C ALA A 371 8.94 7.49 31.59
N ALA A 372 7.84 7.30 30.85
CA ALA A 372 7.21 5.98 30.71
C ALA A 372 8.12 4.97 30.02
N GLU A 373 8.95 5.38 29.06
CA GLU A 373 9.92 4.50 28.42
C GLU A 373 11.03 4.09 29.39
N ILE A 374 11.61 5.04 30.10
CA ILE A 374 12.63 4.78 31.14
C ILE A 374 12.10 3.81 32.20
N ALA A 375 10.88 4.00 32.67
CA ALA A 375 10.26 3.13 33.69
C ALA A 375 10.09 1.67 33.22
N HIS A 376 10.08 1.40 31.90
CA HIS A 376 9.96 0.04 31.35
C HIS A 376 11.32 -0.65 31.08
N LEU A 377 12.45 0.04 31.23
CA LEU A 377 13.78 -0.53 30.94
C LEU A 377 14.13 -1.76 31.81
N PRO A 378 13.74 -1.87 33.09
CA PRO A 378 14.02 -3.08 33.87
C PRO A 378 13.39 -4.34 33.29
N ALA A 379 12.18 -4.23 32.69
CA ALA A 379 11.50 -5.36 32.05
C ALA A 379 12.22 -5.81 30.76
N LEU A 380 12.80 -4.87 29.99
CA LEU A 380 13.60 -5.18 28.80
C LEU A 380 14.88 -5.95 29.14
N ARG A 381 15.55 -5.61 30.27
CA ARG A 381 16.78 -6.29 30.72
C ARG A 381 16.55 -7.70 31.26
N GLY A 382 15.33 -8.03 31.69
CA GLY A 382 14.93 -9.37 32.12
C GLY A 382 14.58 -10.34 30.98
N SER A 383 14.48 -9.82 29.75
CA SER A 383 14.09 -10.58 28.53
C SER A 383 15.24 -10.84 27.57
N LEU A 384 16.43 -10.29 27.84
CA LEU A 384 17.68 -10.49 27.11
C LEU A 384 18.53 -11.52 27.82
#